data_f9fd5d040eff8f265eb0bf8f5a8e4993
#
_entry.id   f9fd5d040eff8f265eb0bf8f5a8e4993
#
_cell.length_a   1.000
_cell.length_b   1.000
_cell.length_c   1.000
_cell.angle_alpha   90.00
_cell.angle_beta   90.00
_cell.angle_gamma   90.00
#
_symmetry.space_group_name_H-M   'P 1'
#
loop_
_entity.id
_entity.type
_entity.pdbx_description
1 polymer ?
#
loop_
_entity_poly.entity_id
_entity_poly.type
_entity_poly.pdbx_seq_one_letter_code
_entity_poly.pdbx_strand_id
1 'polypeptide(L)'
;MAARPAWIAGRAARHARHAAAVLRQGGNPAARVYESIGPDFFLAVAPGWLNLGLWEGPGSEREAGQACGRLVRTLAAALPTGGLILDVGNGLGTQDLLIAGTSRPRRLVAVNITEWQLTAGRDRLRQAAAAPVAGDAARLPIAGQTVDGIISVEAAFHFRSRRAFFAECYRVLRPGGVLSISDISVQRWPVTPAELLAGLTQLRVFGLRRTMAITAGQIAAEARAAGLAEVQVQRCGERVIAPALRLTAQRLENTTAAPAGQRAAARLLLRQVNLLWRRQIIDYLLLRAIRP
;
A
#
# COMPACT_ATOMS: atom_id res chain seq x y z
N MET A 1 -17.95 15.41 -37.28
CA MET A 1 -17.46 14.43 -36.29
C MET A 1 -16.32 15.09 -35.49
N ALA A 2 -16.57 15.50 -34.27
CA ALA A 2 -15.55 16.10 -33.43
C ALA A 2 -14.54 15.03 -32.96
N ALA A 3 -13.25 15.23 -33.20
CA ALA A 3 -12.19 14.34 -32.78
C ALA A 3 -12.23 14.21 -31.23
N ARG A 4 -12.30 12.99 -30.71
CA ARG A 4 -12.23 12.74 -29.26
C ARG A 4 -10.88 13.22 -28.73
N PRO A 5 -10.84 14.02 -27.66
CA PRO A 5 -9.57 14.50 -27.10
C PRO A 5 -8.60 13.36 -26.77
N ALA A 6 -7.33 13.51 -27.06
CA ALA A 6 -6.29 12.48 -26.88
C ALA A 6 -6.21 11.89 -25.44
N TRP A 7 -6.60 12.67 -24.42
CA TRP A 7 -6.66 12.22 -23.03
C TRP A 7 -7.79 11.19 -22.77
N ILE A 8 -8.91 11.21 -23.54
CA ILE A 8 -9.99 10.21 -23.44
C ILE A 8 -9.51 8.87 -23.99
N ALA A 9 -8.80 8.88 -25.12
CA ALA A 9 -8.18 7.67 -25.69
C ALA A 9 -7.16 7.05 -24.72
N GLY A 10 -6.37 7.87 -24.03
CA GLY A 10 -5.43 7.41 -23.00
C GLY A 10 -6.10 6.77 -21.79
N ARG A 11 -7.27 7.25 -21.35
CA ARG A 11 -8.04 6.64 -20.25
C ARG A 11 -8.63 5.28 -20.64
N ALA A 12 -9.29 5.19 -21.81
CA ALA A 12 -9.86 3.92 -22.30
C ALA A 12 -8.78 2.83 -22.45
N ALA A 13 -7.61 3.20 -23.01
CA ALA A 13 -6.49 2.28 -23.16
C ALA A 13 -5.91 1.84 -21.79
N ARG A 14 -5.90 2.71 -20.77
CA ARG A 14 -5.50 2.34 -19.40
C ARG A 14 -6.47 1.35 -18.78
N HIS A 15 -7.79 1.57 -18.93
CA HIS A 15 -8.80 0.65 -18.40
C HIS A 15 -8.77 -0.71 -19.08
N ALA A 16 -8.55 -0.76 -20.40
CA ALA A 16 -8.38 -2.01 -21.13
C ALA A 16 -7.11 -2.77 -20.65
N ARG A 17 -6.01 -2.05 -20.42
CA ARG A 17 -4.79 -2.63 -19.84
C ARG A 17 -5.00 -3.13 -18.42
N HIS A 18 -5.74 -2.39 -17.59
CA HIS A 18 -6.09 -2.83 -16.23
C HIS A 18 -6.94 -4.12 -16.27
N ALA A 19 -8.00 -4.16 -17.07
CA ALA A 19 -8.80 -5.36 -17.25
C ALA A 19 -7.96 -6.56 -17.75
N ALA A 20 -7.07 -6.33 -18.71
CA ALA A 20 -6.15 -7.35 -19.20
C ALA A 20 -5.13 -7.80 -18.14
N ALA A 21 -4.63 -6.88 -17.30
CA ALA A 21 -3.71 -7.20 -16.20
C ALA A 21 -4.39 -8.06 -15.12
N VAL A 22 -5.66 -7.76 -14.80
CA VAL A 22 -6.49 -8.55 -13.86
C VAL A 22 -6.78 -9.95 -14.40
N LEU A 23 -6.93 -10.10 -15.73
CA LEU A 23 -7.21 -11.39 -16.36
C LEU A 23 -5.97 -12.26 -16.56
N ARG A 24 -4.80 -11.67 -16.80
CA ARG A 24 -3.54 -12.38 -17.05
C ARG A 24 -2.85 -12.76 -15.73
N GLN A 25 -2.78 -14.06 -15.45
CA GLN A 25 -2.00 -14.59 -14.33
C GLN A 25 -0.57 -14.91 -14.81
N GLY A 26 0.45 -14.42 -14.07
CA GLY A 26 1.87 -14.68 -14.33
C GLY A 26 2.75 -13.50 -13.91
N GLY A 27 3.99 -13.72 -13.49
CA GLY A 27 4.91 -12.70 -13.01
C GLY A 27 4.50 -12.12 -11.64
N ASN A 28 4.66 -10.81 -11.44
CA ASN A 28 4.16 -10.10 -10.26
C ASN A 28 2.79 -9.46 -10.59
N PRO A 29 1.65 -10.03 -10.12
CA PRO A 29 0.33 -9.50 -10.42
C PRO A 29 0.14 -8.06 -9.89
N ALA A 30 0.70 -7.76 -8.73
CA ALA A 30 0.60 -6.42 -8.14
C ALA A 30 1.29 -5.36 -9.00
N ALA A 31 2.51 -5.62 -9.47
CA ALA A 31 3.22 -4.68 -10.36
C ALA A 31 2.36 -4.36 -11.60
N ARG A 32 1.74 -5.36 -12.22
CA ARG A 32 0.87 -5.16 -13.39
C ARG A 32 -0.38 -4.34 -13.08
N VAL A 33 -1.00 -4.58 -11.91
CA VAL A 33 -2.16 -3.79 -11.48
C VAL A 33 -1.72 -2.33 -11.29
N TYR A 34 -0.62 -2.09 -10.60
CA TYR A 34 -0.11 -0.72 -10.39
C TYR A 34 0.41 -0.06 -11.65
N GLU A 35 0.99 -0.80 -12.61
CA GLU A 35 1.31 -0.27 -13.94
C GLU A 35 0.08 0.20 -14.72
N SER A 36 -1.08 -0.39 -14.46
CA SER A 36 -2.35 -0.01 -15.09
C SER A 36 -3.10 1.12 -14.35
N ILE A 37 -2.79 1.34 -13.07
CA ILE A 37 -3.33 2.42 -12.25
C ILE A 37 -2.51 3.68 -12.53
N GLY A 38 -3.08 4.64 -13.24
CA GLY A 38 -2.41 5.94 -13.46
C GLY A 38 -2.35 6.79 -12.18
N PRO A 39 -1.63 7.93 -12.22
CA PRO A 39 -1.51 8.84 -11.07
C PRO A 39 -2.87 9.41 -10.60
N ASP A 40 -3.88 9.38 -11.49
CA ASP A 40 -5.26 9.82 -11.22
C ASP A 40 -6.15 8.64 -10.81
N PHE A 41 -5.68 7.79 -9.93
CA PHE A 41 -6.49 6.66 -9.44
C PHE A 41 -7.71 7.19 -8.69
N PHE A 42 -8.89 7.04 -9.28
CA PHE A 42 -10.13 7.63 -8.77
C PHE A 42 -10.61 7.05 -7.42
N LEU A 43 -10.07 5.91 -6.99
CA LEU A 43 -10.30 5.32 -5.67
C LEU A 43 -9.23 5.73 -4.65
N ALA A 44 -8.21 6.52 -5.04
CA ALA A 44 -7.25 7.04 -4.08
C ALA A 44 -7.97 7.91 -3.04
N VAL A 45 -7.63 7.73 -1.77
CA VAL A 45 -8.21 8.49 -0.66
C VAL A 45 -7.96 9.99 -0.81
N ALA A 46 -6.77 10.37 -1.28
CA ALA A 46 -6.47 11.75 -1.64
C ALA A 46 -5.54 11.80 -2.86
N PRO A 47 -5.52 12.92 -3.63
CA PRO A 47 -4.65 13.06 -4.78
C PRO A 47 -3.18 12.82 -4.46
N GLY A 48 -2.52 11.96 -5.23
CA GLY A 48 -1.11 11.61 -5.03
C GLY A 48 -0.84 10.61 -3.91
N TRP A 49 -1.85 10.14 -3.19
CA TRP A 49 -1.73 9.13 -2.14
C TRP A 49 -2.23 7.77 -2.61
N LEU A 50 -1.56 6.71 -2.16
CA LEU A 50 -1.96 5.33 -2.44
C LEU A 50 -2.30 4.56 -1.15
N ASN A 51 -2.34 5.23 0.02
CA ASN A 51 -2.73 4.62 1.28
C ASN A 51 -4.15 5.05 1.72
N LEU A 52 -4.76 4.27 2.60
CA LEU A 52 -6.14 4.47 3.09
C LEU A 52 -6.24 5.53 4.20
N GLY A 53 -5.10 5.99 4.74
CA GLY A 53 -5.04 6.98 5.81
C GLY A 53 -5.34 6.44 7.21
N LEU A 54 -4.80 7.12 8.22
CA LEU A 54 -5.13 6.92 9.64
C LEU A 54 -6.02 8.08 10.11
N TRP A 55 -7.30 7.81 10.29
CA TRP A 55 -8.33 8.83 10.52
C TRP A 55 -8.57 9.11 12.00
N GLU A 56 -8.92 10.34 12.32
CA GLU A 56 -9.46 10.75 13.61
C GLU A 56 -10.99 10.89 13.57
N GLY A 57 -11.48 11.37 12.44
CA GLY A 57 -12.91 11.51 12.17
C GLY A 57 -13.50 10.33 11.37
N PRO A 58 -14.79 10.45 11.03
CA PRO A 58 -15.54 9.40 10.35
C PRO A 58 -15.18 9.19 8.87
N GLY A 59 -14.29 9.98 8.30
CA GLY A 59 -13.94 9.99 6.87
C GLY A 59 -14.58 11.14 6.13
N SER A 60 -13.81 12.16 5.79
CA SER A 60 -14.27 13.33 5.04
C SER A 60 -13.22 13.79 4.01
N GLU A 61 -13.67 14.51 2.98
CA GLU A 61 -12.77 15.09 1.96
C GLU A 61 -11.73 16.04 2.60
N ARG A 62 -12.12 16.81 3.60
CA ARG A 62 -11.23 17.77 4.27
C ARG A 62 -10.11 17.08 5.04
N GLU A 63 -10.38 15.90 5.60
CA GLU A 63 -9.42 15.15 6.40
C GLU A 63 -8.55 14.20 5.55
N ALA A 64 -8.98 13.85 4.34
CA ALA A 64 -8.40 12.78 3.53
C ALA A 64 -6.86 12.86 3.39
N GLY A 65 -6.34 14.01 2.97
CA GLY A 65 -4.90 14.21 2.85
C GLY A 65 -4.16 14.18 4.19
N GLN A 66 -4.78 14.72 5.24
CA GLN A 66 -4.21 14.70 6.60
C GLN A 66 -4.18 13.27 7.16
N ALA A 67 -5.24 12.48 6.95
CA ALA A 67 -5.31 11.08 7.35
C ALA A 67 -4.22 10.24 6.67
N CYS A 68 -4.04 10.40 5.34
CA CYS A 68 -2.94 9.74 4.61
C CYS A 68 -1.57 10.14 5.19
N GLY A 69 -1.36 11.43 5.42
CA GLY A 69 -0.11 11.92 6.01
C GLY A 69 0.09 11.48 7.46
N ARG A 70 -0.96 11.36 8.25
CA ARG A 70 -0.91 10.87 9.64
C ARG A 70 -0.43 9.43 9.70
N LEU A 71 -0.92 8.56 8.81
CA LEU A 71 -0.45 7.17 8.72
C LEU A 71 1.07 7.11 8.50
N VAL A 72 1.57 7.87 7.52
CA VAL A 72 3.01 7.92 7.22
C VAL A 72 3.80 8.46 8.39
N ARG A 73 3.37 9.59 9.01
CA ARG A 73 4.08 10.16 10.18
C ARG A 73 4.10 9.20 11.37
N THR A 74 3.01 8.48 11.62
CA THR A 74 2.94 7.48 12.70
C THR A 74 3.98 6.39 12.51
N LEU A 75 4.12 5.87 11.28
CA LEU A 75 5.13 4.87 10.96
C LEU A 75 6.55 5.44 10.99
N ALA A 76 6.75 6.64 10.43
CA ALA A 76 8.05 7.30 10.37
C ALA A 76 8.57 7.72 11.75
N ALA A 77 7.69 8.07 12.68
CA ALA A 77 8.05 8.42 14.05
C ALA A 77 8.66 7.25 14.84
N ALA A 78 8.43 6.01 14.42
CA ALA A 78 9.04 4.83 15.00
C ALA A 78 10.48 4.57 14.50
N LEU A 79 10.91 5.27 13.46
CA LEU A 79 12.23 5.11 12.85
C LEU A 79 13.31 5.94 13.58
N PRO A 80 14.57 5.53 13.51
CA PRO A 80 15.68 6.33 14.05
C PRO A 80 15.87 7.62 13.27
N THR A 81 16.30 8.67 13.95
CA THR A 81 16.65 9.96 13.34
C THR A 81 18.08 9.93 12.78
N GLY A 82 18.31 10.54 11.62
CA GLY A 82 19.65 10.79 11.08
C GLY A 82 20.34 9.59 10.42
N GLY A 83 19.68 8.42 10.32
CA GLY A 83 20.24 7.20 9.73
C GLY A 83 19.99 7.05 8.22
N LEU A 84 20.35 5.90 7.67
CA LEU A 84 19.92 5.43 6.35
C LEU A 84 18.54 4.77 6.47
N ILE A 85 17.54 5.36 5.83
CA ILE A 85 16.16 4.85 5.81
C ILE A 85 15.82 4.34 4.42
N LEU A 86 15.17 3.16 4.37
CA LEU A 86 14.55 2.64 3.14
C LEU A 86 13.03 2.81 3.22
N ASP A 87 12.43 3.41 2.20
CA ASP A 87 10.99 3.34 1.94
C ASP A 87 10.73 2.26 0.89
N VAL A 88 10.17 1.12 1.30
CA VAL A 88 9.97 -0.04 0.43
C VAL A 88 8.53 -0.10 -0.05
N GLY A 89 8.32 0.12 -1.35
CA GLY A 89 7.00 0.31 -1.95
C GLY A 89 6.52 1.76 -1.81
N ASN A 90 7.39 2.72 -2.11
CA ASN A 90 7.19 4.16 -1.90
C ASN A 90 6.05 4.80 -2.71
N GLY A 91 5.43 4.06 -3.62
CA GLY A 91 4.34 4.57 -4.46
C GLY A 91 4.78 5.75 -5.35
N LEU A 92 4.08 6.87 -5.25
CA LEU A 92 4.31 8.07 -6.07
C LEU A 92 5.24 9.12 -5.41
N GLY A 93 5.93 8.76 -4.34
CA GLY A 93 6.91 9.65 -3.68
C GLY A 93 6.30 10.68 -2.71
N THR A 94 4.98 10.74 -2.55
CA THR A 94 4.33 11.69 -1.63
C THR A 94 4.68 11.40 -0.17
N GLN A 95 4.78 10.13 0.20
CA GLN A 95 5.14 9.70 1.54
C GLN A 95 6.60 10.01 1.89
N ASP A 96 7.51 9.98 0.90
CA ASP A 96 8.93 10.28 1.11
C ASP A 96 9.17 11.69 1.66
N LEU A 97 8.34 12.68 1.25
CA LEU A 97 8.39 14.05 1.79
C LEU A 97 8.14 14.07 3.30
N LEU A 98 7.19 13.27 3.78
CA LEU A 98 6.85 13.20 5.19
C LEU A 98 7.85 12.37 5.99
N ILE A 99 8.38 11.30 5.40
CA ILE A 99 9.45 10.50 6.00
C ILE A 99 10.68 11.39 6.21
N ALA A 100 11.09 12.13 5.18
CA ALA A 100 12.21 13.06 5.26
C ALA A 100 12.01 14.13 6.36
N GLY A 101 10.81 14.69 6.47
CA GLY A 101 10.48 15.68 7.50
C GLY A 101 10.38 15.12 8.92
N THR A 102 9.94 13.87 9.07
CA THR A 102 9.68 13.24 10.38
C THR A 102 10.94 12.60 10.95
N SER A 103 11.55 11.66 10.23
CA SER A 103 12.73 10.91 10.69
C SER A 103 14.04 11.64 10.42
N ARG A 104 14.03 12.68 9.57
CA ARG A 104 15.22 13.47 9.19
C ARG A 104 16.42 12.56 8.85
N PRO A 105 16.27 11.63 7.91
CA PRO A 105 17.32 10.68 7.61
C PRO A 105 18.55 11.38 7.01
N ARG A 106 19.76 10.87 7.31
CA ARG A 106 20.97 11.28 6.59
C ARG A 106 20.89 10.88 5.12
N ARG A 107 20.23 9.76 4.83
CA ARG A 107 19.95 9.26 3.47
C ARG A 107 18.61 8.54 3.45
N LEU A 108 17.78 8.92 2.49
CA LEU A 108 16.51 8.24 2.19
C LEU A 108 16.64 7.52 0.84
N VAL A 109 16.24 6.26 0.79
CA VAL A 109 16.21 5.45 -0.44
C VAL A 109 14.79 4.95 -0.65
N ALA A 110 14.21 5.31 -1.80
CA ALA A 110 12.87 4.89 -2.21
C ALA A 110 12.97 3.67 -3.12
N VAL A 111 12.57 2.50 -2.63
CA VAL A 111 12.61 1.24 -3.37
C VAL A 111 11.23 0.92 -3.94
N ASN A 112 11.14 0.68 -5.24
CA ASN A 112 9.90 0.28 -5.88
C ASN A 112 10.16 -0.73 -7.00
N ILE A 113 9.28 -1.72 -7.12
CA ILE A 113 9.34 -2.67 -8.24
C ILE A 113 8.78 -2.07 -9.53
N THR A 114 8.03 -0.98 -9.42
CA THR A 114 7.32 -0.32 -10.53
C THR A 114 8.06 0.95 -10.94
N GLU A 115 8.94 0.85 -11.94
CA GLU A 115 9.81 1.95 -12.39
C GLU A 115 9.04 3.21 -12.81
N TRP A 116 7.85 3.06 -13.43
CA TRP A 116 7.06 4.21 -13.82
C TRP A 116 6.60 5.04 -12.61
N GLN A 117 6.37 4.42 -11.44
CA GLN A 117 6.01 5.15 -10.21
C GLN A 117 7.19 5.99 -9.72
N LEU A 118 8.41 5.46 -9.76
CA LEU A 118 9.63 6.22 -9.46
C LEU A 118 9.79 7.40 -10.42
N THR A 119 9.53 7.17 -11.71
CA THR A 119 9.59 8.23 -12.73
C THR A 119 8.49 9.28 -12.53
N ALA A 120 7.26 8.86 -12.29
CA ALA A 120 6.13 9.76 -12.04
C ALA A 120 6.28 10.56 -10.73
N GLY A 121 6.95 9.96 -9.73
CA GLY A 121 7.24 10.57 -8.43
C GLY A 121 8.55 11.37 -8.36
N ARG A 122 9.35 11.42 -9.43
CA ARG A 122 10.74 11.92 -9.41
C ARG A 122 10.91 13.32 -8.79
N ASP A 123 9.97 14.22 -9.01
CA ASP A 123 10.08 15.59 -8.49
C ASP A 123 9.85 15.62 -6.97
N ARG A 124 8.93 14.79 -6.45
CA ARG A 124 8.73 14.59 -5.02
C ARG A 124 9.93 13.92 -4.37
N LEU A 125 10.51 12.90 -5.03
CA LEU A 125 11.71 12.22 -4.56
C LEU A 125 12.91 13.18 -4.50
N ARG A 126 13.10 14.05 -5.51
CA ARG A 126 14.12 15.11 -5.46
C ARG A 126 13.89 16.07 -4.29
N GLN A 127 12.64 16.52 -4.09
CA GLN A 127 12.28 17.41 -2.98
C GLN A 127 12.50 16.75 -1.62
N ALA A 128 12.28 15.44 -1.51
CA ALA A 128 12.55 14.65 -0.31
C ALA A 128 14.04 14.28 -0.15
N ALA A 129 14.91 14.62 -1.10
CA ALA A 129 16.28 14.13 -1.22
C ALA A 129 16.37 12.58 -1.15
N ALA A 130 15.34 11.89 -1.69
CA ALA A 130 15.25 10.43 -1.72
C ALA A 130 15.84 9.89 -3.01
N ALA A 131 16.74 8.90 -2.90
CA ALA A 131 17.35 8.22 -4.03
C ALA A 131 16.40 7.12 -4.55
N PRO A 132 15.92 7.17 -5.81
CA PRO A 132 15.07 6.12 -6.36
C PRO A 132 15.89 4.88 -6.70
N VAL A 133 15.37 3.70 -6.34
CA VAL A 133 15.96 2.40 -6.66
C VAL A 133 14.86 1.46 -7.16
N ALA A 134 15.00 0.94 -8.36
CA ALA A 134 14.15 -0.14 -8.86
C ALA A 134 14.57 -1.46 -8.20
N GLY A 135 13.61 -2.16 -7.54
CA GLY A 135 13.94 -3.39 -6.82
C GLY A 135 12.73 -4.14 -6.29
N ASP A 136 12.91 -5.46 -6.11
CA ASP A 136 11.92 -6.34 -5.48
C ASP A 136 12.14 -6.36 -3.96
N ALA A 137 11.09 -6.09 -3.19
CA ALA A 137 11.12 -6.16 -1.72
C ALA A 137 11.55 -7.54 -1.18
N ALA A 138 11.32 -8.61 -1.95
CA ALA A 138 11.75 -9.96 -1.60
C ALA A 138 13.23 -10.27 -1.96
N ARG A 139 13.93 -9.28 -2.54
CA ARG A 139 15.36 -9.33 -2.88
C ARG A 139 15.90 -7.91 -3.03
N LEU A 140 16.07 -7.21 -1.91
CA LEU A 140 16.48 -5.81 -1.89
C LEU A 140 17.91 -5.64 -2.46
N PRO A 141 18.11 -4.72 -3.43
CA PRO A 141 19.44 -4.44 -3.98
C PRO A 141 20.27 -3.54 -3.04
N ILE A 142 20.33 -3.91 -1.77
CA ILE A 142 20.94 -3.18 -0.67
C ILE A 142 21.90 -4.13 0.07
N ALA A 143 23.07 -3.63 0.44
CA ALA A 143 24.04 -4.38 1.22
C ALA A 143 23.50 -4.77 2.59
N GLY A 144 23.93 -5.91 3.12
CA GLY A 144 23.55 -6.35 4.47
C GLY A 144 24.09 -5.43 5.55
N GLN A 145 23.29 -5.25 6.62
CA GLN A 145 23.69 -4.51 7.84
C GLN A 145 24.09 -3.04 7.59
N THR A 146 23.45 -2.38 6.63
CA THR A 146 23.77 -0.99 6.29
C THR A 146 22.65 -0.01 6.62
N VAL A 147 21.44 -0.51 6.90
CA VAL A 147 20.20 0.27 7.02
C VAL A 147 19.84 0.46 8.49
N ASP A 148 19.49 1.68 8.88
CA ASP A 148 19.05 2.02 10.25
C ASP A 148 17.54 1.83 10.42
N GLY A 149 16.77 2.04 9.37
CA GLY A 149 15.32 1.86 9.43
C GLY A 149 14.68 1.52 8.09
N ILE A 150 13.62 0.75 8.14
CA ILE A 150 12.79 0.39 6.98
C ILE A 150 11.36 0.81 7.28
N ILE A 151 10.75 1.52 6.32
CA ILE A 151 9.31 1.81 6.33
C ILE A 151 8.67 1.17 5.10
N SER A 152 7.44 0.66 5.25
CA SER A 152 6.63 0.19 4.13
C SER A 152 5.16 0.50 4.41
N VAL A 153 4.57 1.38 3.60
CA VAL A 153 3.21 1.88 3.81
C VAL A 153 2.28 1.24 2.80
N GLU A 154 1.40 0.35 3.28
CA GLU A 154 0.41 -0.36 2.45
C GLU A 154 1.00 -1.02 1.19
N ALA A 155 2.17 -1.63 1.33
CA ALA A 155 2.82 -2.30 0.22
C ALA A 155 3.10 -3.79 0.50
N ALA A 156 3.28 -4.21 1.74
CA ALA A 156 3.73 -5.54 2.08
C ALA A 156 2.76 -6.65 1.64
N PHE A 157 1.46 -6.40 1.65
CA PHE A 157 0.46 -7.36 1.14
C PHE A 157 0.48 -7.54 -0.40
N HIS A 158 1.18 -6.67 -1.12
CA HIS A 158 1.42 -6.79 -2.56
C HIS A 158 2.72 -7.51 -2.92
N PHE A 159 3.61 -7.71 -1.96
CA PHE A 159 4.90 -8.34 -2.22
C PHE A 159 4.71 -9.82 -2.59
N ARG A 160 5.68 -10.37 -3.30
CA ARG A 160 5.64 -11.79 -3.70
C ARG A 160 5.60 -12.74 -2.50
N SER A 161 6.23 -12.35 -1.39
CA SER A 161 6.28 -13.11 -0.13
C SER A 161 6.63 -12.16 1.02
N ARG A 162 5.76 -12.07 2.05
CA ARG A 162 6.08 -11.36 3.30
C ARG A 162 7.26 -11.99 4.01
N ARG A 163 7.32 -13.32 4.06
CA ARG A 163 8.43 -14.07 4.67
C ARG A 163 9.77 -13.67 4.03
N ALA A 164 9.84 -13.62 2.70
CA ALA A 164 11.06 -13.20 2.01
C ALA A 164 11.38 -11.71 2.28
N PHE A 165 10.35 -10.84 2.33
CA PHE A 165 10.53 -9.44 2.70
C PHE A 165 11.08 -9.29 4.12
N PHE A 166 10.54 -9.98 5.12
CA PHE A 166 11.07 -9.93 6.48
C PHE A 166 12.50 -10.47 6.59
N ALA A 167 12.83 -11.54 5.83
CA ALA A 167 14.21 -12.02 5.76
C ALA A 167 15.16 -10.98 5.16
N GLU A 168 14.74 -10.26 4.12
CA GLU A 168 15.50 -9.15 3.55
C GLU A 168 15.61 -7.96 4.51
N CYS A 169 14.52 -7.62 5.23
CA CYS A 169 14.58 -6.61 6.28
C CYS A 169 15.64 -6.97 7.34
N TYR A 170 15.62 -8.22 7.83
CA TYR A 170 16.63 -8.70 8.76
C TYR A 170 18.04 -8.61 8.18
N ARG A 171 18.22 -9.00 6.93
CA ARG A 171 19.53 -8.99 6.27
C ARG A 171 20.11 -7.59 6.14
N VAL A 172 19.29 -6.61 5.72
CA VAL A 172 19.79 -5.25 5.40
C VAL A 172 19.83 -4.31 6.59
N LEU A 173 18.94 -4.48 7.60
CA LEU A 173 19.00 -3.72 8.83
C LEU A 173 20.31 -4.02 9.57
N ARG A 174 20.90 -3.03 10.20
CA ARG A 174 21.99 -3.23 11.17
C ARG A 174 21.42 -3.65 12.54
N PRO A 175 22.20 -4.21 13.46
CA PRO A 175 21.77 -4.42 14.84
C PRO A 175 21.19 -3.14 15.44
N GLY A 176 20.04 -3.23 16.11
CA GLY A 176 19.27 -2.09 16.61
C GLY A 176 18.41 -1.38 15.53
N GLY A 177 18.51 -1.77 14.28
CA GLY A 177 17.72 -1.19 13.19
C GLY A 177 16.23 -1.52 13.30
N VAL A 178 15.37 -0.60 12.87
CA VAL A 178 13.91 -0.64 13.08
C VAL A 178 13.17 -0.92 11.77
N LEU A 179 12.22 -1.84 11.80
CA LEU A 179 11.18 -2.04 10.78
C LEU A 179 9.86 -1.43 11.26
N SER A 180 9.22 -0.61 10.43
CA SER A 180 7.90 -0.02 10.69
C SER A 180 7.04 -0.12 9.44
N ILE A 181 5.95 -0.89 9.50
CA ILE A 181 5.08 -1.12 8.34
C ILE A 181 3.60 -0.98 8.69
N SER A 182 2.79 -0.69 7.68
CA SER A 182 1.35 -0.91 7.71
C SER A 182 0.96 -2.01 6.73
N ASP A 183 -0.03 -2.81 7.10
CA ASP A 183 -0.43 -3.97 6.32
C ASP A 183 -1.91 -4.33 6.52
N ILE A 184 -2.45 -5.12 5.59
CA ILE A 184 -3.78 -5.72 5.68
C ILE A 184 -3.63 -7.17 6.09
N SER A 185 -4.44 -7.59 7.08
CA SER A 185 -4.52 -8.98 7.56
C SER A 185 -5.92 -9.54 7.41
N VAL A 186 -6.06 -10.85 7.45
CA VAL A 186 -7.35 -11.50 7.68
C VAL A 186 -7.54 -11.76 9.17
N GLN A 187 -8.79 -11.73 9.63
CA GLN A 187 -9.14 -12.10 11.00
C GLN A 187 -9.66 -13.53 11.06
N ARG A 188 -10.41 -13.95 10.04
CA ARG A 188 -10.93 -15.28 9.83
C ARG A 188 -11.07 -15.59 8.34
N TRP A 189 -11.20 -16.84 8.00
CA TRP A 189 -11.46 -17.23 6.62
C TRP A 189 -12.93 -16.98 6.24
N PRO A 190 -13.21 -16.58 4.98
CA PRO A 190 -14.55 -16.57 4.42
C PRO A 190 -15.21 -17.94 4.51
N VAL A 191 -16.47 -18.00 4.95
CA VAL A 191 -17.22 -19.25 5.07
C VAL A 191 -18.49 -19.27 4.22
N THR A 192 -19.08 -18.12 3.91
CA THR A 192 -20.26 -18.06 3.03
C THR A 192 -19.86 -17.87 1.56
N PRO A 193 -20.70 -18.31 0.59
CA PRO A 193 -20.44 -18.09 -0.82
C PRO A 193 -20.20 -16.60 -1.18
N ALA A 194 -20.96 -15.70 -0.57
CA ALA A 194 -20.83 -14.26 -0.78
C ALA A 194 -19.47 -13.73 -0.25
N GLU A 195 -19.02 -14.17 0.91
CA GLU A 195 -17.72 -13.84 1.47
C GLU A 195 -16.56 -14.40 0.63
N LEU A 196 -16.70 -15.65 0.16
CA LEU A 196 -15.71 -16.29 -0.73
C LEU A 196 -15.59 -15.54 -2.03
N LEU A 197 -16.72 -15.22 -2.67
CA LEU A 197 -16.74 -14.44 -3.91
C LEU A 197 -16.10 -13.06 -3.71
N ALA A 198 -16.49 -12.35 -2.66
CA ALA A 198 -15.91 -11.06 -2.32
C ALA A 198 -14.39 -11.16 -2.12
N GLY A 199 -13.92 -12.10 -1.31
CA GLY A 199 -12.50 -12.32 -1.05
C GLY A 199 -11.71 -12.63 -2.32
N LEU A 200 -12.18 -13.58 -3.13
CA LEU A 200 -11.53 -13.95 -4.40
C LEU A 200 -11.49 -12.77 -5.39
N THR A 201 -12.57 -12.00 -5.47
CA THR A 201 -12.62 -10.80 -6.32
C THR A 201 -11.57 -9.77 -5.88
N GLN A 202 -11.48 -9.48 -4.59
CA GLN A 202 -10.49 -8.52 -4.07
C GLN A 202 -9.05 -9.01 -4.32
N LEU A 203 -8.75 -10.27 -4.03
CA LEU A 203 -7.43 -10.84 -4.33
C LEU A 203 -7.06 -10.66 -5.81
N ARG A 204 -8.02 -10.90 -6.72
CA ARG A 204 -7.77 -10.79 -8.15
C ARG A 204 -7.63 -9.35 -8.63
N VAL A 205 -8.53 -8.46 -8.20
CA VAL A 205 -8.55 -7.04 -8.62
C VAL A 205 -7.30 -6.30 -8.14
N PHE A 206 -6.84 -6.57 -6.93
CA PHE A 206 -5.65 -5.94 -6.38
C PHE A 206 -4.35 -6.73 -6.64
N GLY A 207 -4.41 -7.80 -7.41
CA GLY A 207 -3.23 -8.62 -7.74
C GLY A 207 -2.61 -9.30 -6.52
N LEU A 208 -3.42 -9.65 -5.52
CA LEU A 208 -2.97 -10.27 -4.29
C LEU A 208 -2.87 -11.79 -4.44
N ARG A 209 -1.87 -12.38 -3.81
CA ARG A 209 -1.75 -13.84 -3.73
C ARG A 209 -2.54 -14.38 -2.54
N ARG A 210 -3.13 -15.57 -2.66
CA ARG A 210 -3.82 -16.23 -1.55
C ARG A 210 -2.94 -16.43 -0.32
N THR A 211 -1.64 -16.68 -0.53
CA THR A 211 -0.63 -16.82 0.54
C THR A 211 -0.42 -15.54 1.35
N MET A 212 -0.91 -14.40 0.84
CA MET A 212 -0.85 -13.11 1.55
C MET A 212 -2.06 -12.89 2.47
N ALA A 213 -3.09 -13.71 2.36
CA ALA A 213 -4.28 -13.65 3.23
C ALA A 213 -4.02 -14.42 4.54
N ILE A 214 -3.23 -13.83 5.43
CA ILE A 214 -2.84 -14.39 6.73
C ILE A 214 -3.22 -13.46 7.87
N THR A 215 -3.33 -14.01 9.07
CA THR A 215 -3.73 -13.25 10.27
C THR A 215 -2.61 -12.33 10.76
N ALA A 216 -2.95 -11.32 11.55
CA ALA A 216 -1.99 -10.45 12.21
C ALA A 216 -0.97 -11.23 13.07
N GLY A 217 -1.42 -12.29 13.76
CA GLY A 217 -0.55 -13.20 14.51
C GLY A 217 0.44 -13.97 13.62
N GLN A 218 -0.01 -14.42 12.45
CA GLN A 218 0.86 -15.08 11.47
C GLN A 218 1.86 -14.12 10.84
N ILE A 219 1.45 -12.87 10.54
CA ILE A 219 2.38 -11.81 10.07
C ILE A 219 3.48 -11.57 11.12
N ALA A 220 3.10 -11.45 12.40
CA ALA A 220 4.06 -11.29 13.48
C ALA A 220 4.97 -12.52 13.63
N ALA A 221 4.43 -13.73 13.47
CA ALA A 221 5.20 -14.97 13.52
C ALA A 221 6.23 -15.05 12.36
N GLU A 222 5.85 -14.66 11.15
CA GLU A 222 6.79 -14.57 10.01
C GLU A 222 7.93 -13.56 10.27
N ALA A 223 7.62 -12.41 10.87
CA ALA A 223 8.65 -11.43 11.25
C ALA A 223 9.63 -12.00 12.30
N ARG A 224 9.12 -12.68 13.33
CA ARG A 224 9.96 -13.35 14.34
C ARG A 224 10.78 -14.49 13.74
N ALA A 225 10.19 -15.30 12.86
CA ALA A 225 10.88 -16.39 12.18
C ALA A 225 12.02 -15.90 11.26
N ALA A 226 11.97 -14.65 10.81
CA ALA A 226 13.05 -13.99 10.08
C ALA A 226 14.19 -13.48 11.00
N GLY A 227 14.05 -13.59 12.32
CA GLY A 227 15.02 -13.13 13.32
C GLY A 227 14.73 -11.75 13.90
N LEU A 228 13.62 -11.09 13.53
CA LEU A 228 13.25 -9.80 14.09
C LEU A 228 12.70 -9.98 15.52
N ALA A 229 13.10 -9.09 16.42
CA ALA A 229 12.69 -9.05 17.81
C ALA A 229 11.72 -7.89 18.11
N GLU A 230 11.20 -7.82 19.31
CA GLU A 230 10.27 -6.78 19.79
C GLU A 230 9.10 -6.53 18.82
N VAL A 231 8.59 -7.61 18.22
CA VAL A 231 7.52 -7.50 17.23
C VAL A 231 6.23 -7.09 17.91
N GLN A 232 5.85 -5.84 17.70
CA GLN A 232 4.61 -5.22 18.17
C GLN A 232 3.64 -5.08 17.01
N VAL A 233 2.38 -5.43 17.25
CA VAL A 233 1.30 -5.30 16.28
C VAL A 233 0.16 -4.54 16.90
N GLN A 234 -0.24 -3.45 16.27
CA GLN A 234 -1.40 -2.64 16.63
C GLN A 234 -2.46 -2.77 15.53
N ARG A 235 -3.62 -3.34 15.86
CA ARG A 235 -4.77 -3.38 14.95
C ARG A 235 -5.48 -2.03 14.97
N CYS A 236 -5.81 -1.49 13.79
CA CYS A 236 -6.39 -0.16 13.67
C CYS A 236 -7.39 -0.02 12.49
N GLY A 237 -7.99 -1.13 12.05
CA GLY A 237 -8.94 -1.15 10.94
C GLY A 237 -10.12 -0.17 11.09
N GLU A 238 -10.62 0.03 12.32
CA GLU A 238 -11.69 1.01 12.59
C GLU A 238 -11.27 2.45 12.23
N ARG A 239 -10.00 2.78 12.39
CA ARG A 239 -9.43 4.09 12.08
C ARG A 239 -8.87 4.19 10.66
N VAL A 240 -8.85 3.11 9.89
CA VAL A 240 -8.29 3.08 8.54
C VAL A 240 -9.36 2.65 7.54
N ILE A 241 -9.90 1.45 7.65
CA ILE A 241 -10.80 0.86 6.65
C ILE A 241 -12.17 1.54 6.69
N ALA A 242 -12.79 1.66 7.86
CA ALA A 242 -14.16 2.16 7.95
C ALA A 242 -14.33 3.60 7.44
N PRO A 243 -13.46 4.57 7.79
CA PRO A 243 -13.55 5.94 7.26
C PRO A 243 -13.23 6.02 5.76
N ALA A 244 -12.23 5.28 5.28
CA ALA A 244 -11.88 5.25 3.86
C ALA A 244 -13.02 4.70 2.99
N LEU A 245 -13.72 3.64 3.46
CA LEU A 245 -14.89 3.09 2.77
C LEU A 245 -16.04 4.10 2.72
N ARG A 246 -16.29 4.83 3.82
CA ARG A 246 -17.33 5.89 3.85
C ARG A 246 -17.04 7.00 2.85
N LEU A 247 -15.82 7.53 2.85
CA LEU A 247 -15.42 8.56 1.90
C LEU A 247 -15.56 8.08 0.45
N THR A 248 -15.11 6.86 0.15
CA THR A 248 -15.21 6.29 -1.19
C THR A 248 -16.67 6.11 -1.61
N ALA A 249 -17.55 5.69 -0.69
CA ALA A 249 -18.99 5.58 -0.95
C ALA A 249 -19.60 6.95 -1.31
N GLN A 250 -19.34 7.98 -0.50
CA GLN A 250 -19.81 9.35 -0.74
C GLN A 250 -19.33 9.90 -2.10
N ARG A 251 -18.07 9.65 -2.46
CA ARG A 251 -17.52 10.05 -3.77
C ARG A 251 -18.23 9.35 -4.92
N LEU A 252 -18.51 8.05 -4.81
CA LEU A 252 -19.20 7.28 -5.86
C LEU A 252 -20.67 7.66 -6.00
N GLU A 253 -21.30 8.21 -4.98
CA GLU A 253 -22.65 8.78 -5.06
C GLU A 253 -22.65 10.12 -5.80
N ASN A 254 -21.66 10.97 -5.52
CA ASN A 254 -21.60 12.35 -6.02
C ASN A 254 -20.88 12.50 -7.36
N THR A 255 -20.16 11.48 -7.85
CA THR A 255 -19.39 11.60 -9.08
C THR A 255 -20.22 11.29 -10.33
N THR A 256 -20.18 12.20 -11.31
CA THR A 256 -20.68 11.99 -12.68
C THR A 256 -19.53 11.85 -13.68
N ALA A 257 -18.30 12.07 -13.26
CA ALA A 257 -17.13 12.16 -14.15
C ALA A 257 -16.68 10.83 -14.77
N ALA A 258 -17.10 9.68 -14.20
CA ALA A 258 -16.75 8.36 -14.72
C ALA A 258 -17.95 7.72 -15.49
N PRO A 259 -17.69 6.87 -16.50
CA PRO A 259 -18.73 6.11 -17.20
C PRO A 259 -19.58 5.27 -16.24
N ALA A 260 -20.88 5.11 -16.56
CA ALA A 260 -21.83 4.41 -15.69
C ALA A 260 -21.38 2.98 -15.33
N GLY A 261 -20.83 2.23 -16.29
CA GLY A 261 -20.30 0.88 -16.05
C GLY A 261 -19.12 0.85 -15.07
N GLN A 262 -18.24 1.85 -15.13
CA GLN A 262 -17.12 1.94 -14.18
C GLN A 262 -17.60 2.28 -12.76
N ARG A 263 -18.59 3.18 -12.65
CA ARG A 263 -19.21 3.49 -11.35
C ARG A 263 -19.91 2.26 -10.77
N ALA A 264 -20.61 1.48 -11.59
CA ALA A 264 -21.26 0.24 -11.16
C ALA A 264 -20.23 -0.79 -10.66
N ALA A 265 -19.15 -1.00 -11.40
CA ALA A 265 -18.06 -1.89 -11.00
C ALA A 265 -17.39 -1.42 -9.67
N ALA A 266 -17.11 -0.12 -9.54
CA ALA A 266 -16.53 0.44 -8.32
C ALA A 266 -17.47 0.29 -7.11
N ARG A 267 -18.79 0.51 -7.30
CA ARG A 267 -19.79 0.26 -6.25
C ARG A 267 -19.85 -1.20 -5.83
N LEU A 268 -19.76 -2.12 -6.78
CA LEU A 268 -19.71 -3.56 -6.47
C LEU A 268 -18.47 -3.91 -5.65
N LEU A 269 -17.28 -3.47 -6.08
CA LEU A 269 -16.03 -3.68 -5.36
C LEU A 269 -16.10 -3.10 -3.94
N LEU A 270 -16.61 -1.87 -3.80
CA LEU A 270 -16.78 -1.23 -2.50
C LEU A 270 -17.74 -2.01 -1.58
N ARG A 271 -18.88 -2.50 -2.12
CA ARG A 271 -19.82 -3.36 -1.37
C ARG A 271 -19.13 -4.64 -0.89
N GLN A 272 -18.29 -5.25 -1.72
CA GLN A 272 -17.55 -6.46 -1.34
C GLN A 272 -16.52 -6.19 -0.24
N VAL A 273 -15.72 -5.11 -0.33
CA VAL A 273 -14.78 -4.74 0.74
C VAL A 273 -15.55 -4.43 2.03
N ASN A 274 -16.65 -3.71 1.94
CA ASN A 274 -17.49 -3.41 3.10
C ASN A 274 -18.11 -4.67 3.72
N LEU A 275 -18.50 -5.67 2.91
CA LEU A 275 -18.93 -6.98 3.40
C LEU A 275 -17.81 -7.66 4.19
N LEU A 276 -16.60 -7.75 3.61
CA LEU A 276 -15.44 -8.35 4.27
C LEU A 276 -15.10 -7.65 5.58
N TRP A 277 -15.15 -6.31 5.59
CA TRP A 277 -14.92 -5.51 6.78
C TRP A 277 -15.99 -5.75 7.86
N ARG A 278 -17.27 -5.58 7.54
CA ARG A 278 -18.39 -5.76 8.50
C ARG A 278 -18.48 -7.17 9.05
N ARG A 279 -18.08 -8.18 8.28
CA ARG A 279 -18.00 -9.58 8.68
C ARG A 279 -16.71 -9.93 9.41
N GLN A 280 -15.88 -8.92 9.71
CA GLN A 280 -14.60 -9.11 10.41
C GLN A 280 -13.69 -10.14 9.72
N ILE A 281 -13.66 -10.15 8.39
CA ILE A 281 -12.78 -11.02 7.61
C ILE A 281 -11.42 -10.36 7.42
N ILE A 282 -11.40 -9.05 7.17
CA ILE A 282 -10.18 -8.26 7.00
C ILE A 282 -9.99 -7.29 8.15
N ASP A 283 -8.75 -6.95 8.41
CA ASP A 283 -8.35 -5.91 9.34
C ASP A 283 -7.10 -5.18 8.84
N TYR A 284 -6.76 -4.10 9.50
CA TYR A 284 -5.58 -3.30 9.22
C TYR A 284 -4.69 -3.23 10.46
N LEU A 285 -3.38 -3.30 10.23
CA LEU A 285 -2.40 -3.28 11.31
C LEU A 285 -1.22 -2.36 11.01
N LEU A 286 -0.62 -1.86 12.09
CA LEU A 286 0.73 -1.33 12.13
C LEU A 286 1.62 -2.37 12.82
N LEU A 287 2.80 -2.63 12.24
CA LEU A 287 3.79 -3.53 12.84
C LEU A 287 5.10 -2.78 12.99
N ARG A 288 5.68 -2.86 14.19
CA ARG A 288 7.03 -2.43 14.50
C ARG A 288 7.85 -3.64 14.96
N ALA A 289 9.10 -3.71 14.51
CA ALA A 289 10.03 -4.74 14.94
C ALA A 289 11.47 -4.18 14.95
N ILE A 290 12.37 -4.84 15.65
CA ILE A 290 13.78 -4.47 15.74
C ILE A 290 14.63 -5.65 15.29
N ARG A 291 15.74 -5.38 14.60
CA ARG A 291 16.80 -6.36 14.44
C ARG A 291 17.64 -6.37 15.72
N PRO A 292 17.76 -7.50 16.44
CA PRO A 292 18.61 -7.62 17.65
C PRO A 292 20.09 -7.46 17.32
#